data_5123cfc6844987e5cb1fd7e7551d4d8e
#
_entry.id   5123cfc6844987e5cb1fd7e7551d4d8e
#
_cell.length_a   1.000
_cell.length_b   1.000
_cell.length_c   1.000
_cell.angle_alpha   90.00
_cell.angle_beta   90.00
_cell.angle_gamma   90.00
#
_symmetry.space_group_name_H-M   'P 1'
#
loop_
_entity.id
_entity.type
_entity.pdbx_description
1 polymer ?
#
loop_
_entity_poly.entity_id
_entity_poly.type
_entity_poly.pdbx_seq_one_letter_code
_entity_poly.pdbx_strand_id
1 'polypeptide(L)'
;LPYFLKPGIIKKNQKSLKFDNGCYVYSAPASKSPATGFTVHFMYIDEAALIPSNIIDDYWTSVYPTLSSSKVAKIVLTSTPRGRQNLFARLWFDSEQRRNTFKNLKVEWWENPDHDEAWAEKERRNFGEEEFAQEYELQWDVAASKLIRGTDNQFMNRIRKEYVNVDIPSVPKEYCDNFYWH
;
A
#
# COMPACT_ATOMS: atom_id res chain seq x y z
N LEU A 1 -29.67 -0.87 -9.17
CA LEU A 1 -30.37 0.35 -9.57
C LEU A 1 -31.63 -0.03 -10.34
N PRO A 2 -32.76 0.65 -10.13
CA PRO A 2 -33.95 0.53 -10.98
C PRO A 2 -33.61 0.78 -12.44
N TYR A 3 -34.33 0.14 -13.36
CA TYR A 3 -34.03 0.20 -14.79
C TYR A 3 -33.95 1.63 -15.34
N PHE A 4 -34.85 2.50 -14.89
CA PHE A 4 -34.91 3.90 -15.33
C PHE A 4 -33.78 4.79 -14.80
N LEU A 5 -32.99 4.29 -13.82
CA LEU A 5 -31.80 4.98 -13.31
C LEU A 5 -30.49 4.40 -13.88
N LYS A 6 -30.57 3.35 -14.73
CA LYS A 6 -29.40 2.77 -15.37
C LYS A 6 -29.10 3.54 -16.65
N PRO A 7 -27.92 4.19 -16.76
CA PRO A 7 -27.52 4.80 -18.03
C PRO A 7 -27.32 3.71 -19.09
N GLY A 8 -27.70 4.01 -20.31
CA GLY A 8 -27.48 3.15 -21.47
C GLY A 8 -25.98 3.09 -21.84
N ILE A 9 -25.49 1.93 -22.26
CA ILE A 9 -24.11 1.76 -22.71
C ILE A 9 -24.06 2.03 -24.21
N ILE A 10 -23.37 3.11 -24.62
CA ILE A 10 -23.16 3.44 -26.03
C ILE A 10 -21.97 2.64 -26.62
N LYS A 11 -20.89 2.47 -25.83
CA LYS A 11 -19.67 1.77 -26.27
C LYS A 11 -19.08 0.98 -25.12
N LYS A 12 -18.73 -0.27 -25.41
CA LYS A 12 -18.05 -1.17 -24.47
C LYS A 12 -16.87 -1.82 -25.18
N ASN A 13 -15.69 -1.76 -24.57
CA ASN A 13 -14.52 -2.55 -24.95
C ASN A 13 -13.82 -3.09 -23.71
N GLN A 14 -12.69 -3.78 -23.87
CA GLN A 14 -11.97 -4.41 -22.75
C GLN A 14 -11.52 -3.43 -21.66
N LYS A 15 -11.27 -2.17 -22.02
CA LYS A 15 -10.66 -1.17 -21.12
C LYS A 15 -11.58 0.01 -20.83
N SER A 16 -12.72 0.11 -21.50
CA SER A 16 -13.56 1.29 -21.33
C SER A 16 -15.05 1.05 -21.55
N LEU A 17 -15.84 1.86 -20.85
CA LEU A 17 -17.27 1.97 -21.00
C LEU A 17 -17.64 3.42 -21.25
N LYS A 18 -18.47 3.68 -22.26
CA LYS A 18 -19.07 4.99 -22.50
C LYS A 18 -20.58 4.88 -22.34
N PHE A 19 -21.16 5.78 -21.59
CA PHE A 19 -22.59 5.83 -21.30
C PHE A 19 -23.27 6.96 -22.07
N ASP A 20 -24.60 6.84 -22.25
CA ASP A 20 -25.45 7.81 -22.96
C ASP A 20 -25.55 9.16 -22.25
N ASN A 21 -25.34 9.18 -20.93
CA ASN A 21 -25.27 10.39 -20.11
C ASN A 21 -23.90 11.12 -20.19
N GLY A 22 -23.01 10.71 -21.10
CA GLY A 22 -21.68 11.27 -21.28
C GLY A 22 -20.62 10.77 -20.30
N CYS A 23 -20.98 9.93 -19.30
CA CYS A 23 -20.01 9.32 -18.41
C CYS A 23 -19.11 8.34 -19.15
N TYR A 24 -17.86 8.29 -18.73
CA TYR A 24 -16.84 7.40 -19.29
C TYR A 24 -16.06 6.73 -18.15
N VAL A 25 -15.92 5.42 -18.21
CA VAL A 25 -15.09 4.64 -17.29
C VAL A 25 -13.94 4.04 -18.06
N TYR A 26 -12.74 4.20 -17.57
CA TYR A 26 -11.52 3.67 -18.18
C TYR A 26 -10.71 2.89 -17.15
N SER A 27 -10.25 1.71 -17.52
CA SER A 27 -9.36 0.87 -16.74
C SER A 27 -8.03 0.69 -17.45
N ALA A 28 -6.93 0.93 -16.76
CA ALA A 28 -5.58 0.75 -17.25
C ALA A 28 -4.68 0.13 -16.18
N PRO A 29 -3.66 -0.64 -16.56
CA PRO A 29 -2.61 -1.04 -15.64
C PRO A 29 -1.84 0.20 -15.16
N ALA A 30 -1.30 0.13 -13.94
CA ALA A 30 -0.37 1.14 -13.46
C ALA A 30 0.85 1.23 -14.39
N SER A 31 1.11 2.40 -14.93
CA SER A 31 2.23 2.65 -15.83
C SER A 31 2.76 4.06 -15.64
N LYS A 32 4.01 4.31 -16.07
CA LYS A 32 4.65 5.64 -15.99
C LYS A 32 3.97 6.69 -16.88
N SER A 33 3.23 6.24 -17.91
CA SER A 33 2.46 7.15 -18.77
C SER A 33 1.03 7.24 -18.25
N PRO A 34 0.66 8.32 -17.57
CA PRO A 34 -0.70 8.51 -17.12
C PRO A 34 -1.64 8.60 -18.32
N ALA A 35 -2.91 8.31 -18.11
CA ALA A 35 -3.98 8.54 -19.08
C ALA A 35 -4.10 10.06 -19.33
N THR A 36 -3.17 10.61 -20.11
CA THR A 36 -3.15 12.03 -20.46
C THR A 36 -4.30 12.36 -21.40
N GLY A 37 -4.95 13.49 -21.16
CA GLY A 37 -6.01 14.01 -22.03
C GLY A 37 -7.45 13.76 -21.52
N PHE A 38 -7.61 13.18 -20.33
CA PHE A 38 -8.92 13.02 -19.69
C PHE A 38 -9.07 13.93 -18.47
N THR A 39 -10.24 14.55 -18.34
CA THR A 39 -10.64 15.14 -17.06
C THR A 39 -11.16 14.04 -16.17
N VAL A 40 -10.45 13.75 -15.07
CA VAL A 40 -10.80 12.68 -14.15
C VAL A 40 -11.59 13.26 -12.99
N HIS A 41 -12.81 12.75 -12.75
CA HIS A 41 -13.66 13.12 -11.62
C HIS A 41 -13.63 12.10 -10.50
N PHE A 42 -13.29 10.87 -10.81
CA PHE A 42 -13.12 9.79 -9.83
C PHE A 42 -11.95 8.91 -10.25
N MET A 43 -11.03 8.68 -9.33
CA MET A 43 -9.91 7.78 -9.52
C MET A 43 -9.94 6.70 -8.44
N TYR A 44 -9.80 5.46 -8.87
CA TYR A 44 -9.63 4.31 -8.01
C TYR A 44 -8.31 3.62 -8.32
N ILE A 45 -7.47 3.43 -7.32
CA ILE A 45 -6.21 2.72 -7.44
C ILE A 45 -6.30 1.52 -6.52
N ASP A 46 -6.36 0.35 -7.12
CA ASP A 46 -6.38 -0.91 -6.40
C ASP A 46 -4.97 -1.41 -6.14
N GLU A 47 -4.77 -2.10 -5.03
CA GLU A 47 -3.49 -2.67 -4.61
C GLU A 47 -2.33 -1.64 -4.64
N ALA A 48 -2.61 -0.42 -4.17
CA ALA A 48 -1.71 0.71 -4.30
C ALA A 48 -0.33 0.48 -3.67
N ALA A 49 -0.24 -0.30 -2.58
CA ALA A 49 1.03 -0.63 -1.92
C ALA A 49 1.87 -1.65 -2.71
N LEU A 50 1.27 -2.40 -3.66
CA LEU A 50 1.98 -3.38 -4.49
C LEU A 50 2.58 -2.75 -5.75
N ILE A 51 2.14 -1.55 -6.13
CA ILE A 51 2.67 -0.87 -7.30
C ILE A 51 4.10 -0.40 -6.98
N PRO A 52 5.09 -0.75 -7.80
CA PRO A 52 6.48 -0.32 -7.59
C PRO A 52 6.59 1.20 -7.43
N SER A 53 7.39 1.66 -6.45
CA SER A 53 7.50 3.08 -6.09
C SER A 53 7.91 3.96 -7.28
N ASN A 54 8.80 3.48 -8.14
CA ASN A 54 9.22 4.18 -9.35
C ASN A 54 8.12 4.35 -10.40
N ILE A 55 7.01 3.64 -10.28
CA ILE A 55 5.83 3.76 -11.15
C ILE A 55 4.78 4.63 -10.48
N ILE A 56 4.43 4.30 -9.22
CA ILE A 56 3.33 4.98 -8.54
C ILE A 56 3.67 6.43 -8.19
N ASP A 57 4.92 6.74 -7.85
CA ASP A 57 5.34 8.10 -7.52
C ASP A 57 5.33 9.00 -8.77
N ASP A 58 5.84 8.51 -9.91
CA ASP A 58 5.77 9.22 -11.20
C ASP A 58 4.31 9.46 -11.61
N TYR A 59 3.48 8.41 -11.50
CA TYR A 59 2.06 8.47 -11.80
C TYR A 59 1.34 9.49 -10.89
N TRP A 60 1.57 9.42 -9.58
CA TRP A 60 0.97 10.30 -8.60
C TRP A 60 1.32 11.77 -8.85
N THR A 61 2.60 12.05 -9.09
CA THR A 61 3.09 13.40 -9.38
C THR A 61 2.44 13.98 -10.64
N SER A 62 2.18 13.13 -11.64
CA SER A 62 1.58 13.56 -12.90
C SER A 62 0.07 13.77 -12.82
N VAL A 63 -0.64 12.93 -12.06
CA VAL A 63 -2.11 12.88 -12.08
C VAL A 63 -2.73 13.67 -10.94
N TYR A 64 -2.12 13.67 -9.76
CA TYR A 64 -2.67 14.34 -8.58
C TYR A 64 -2.96 15.84 -8.81
N PRO A 65 -2.11 16.65 -9.46
CA PRO A 65 -2.42 18.06 -9.74
C PRO A 65 -3.69 18.24 -10.57
N THR A 66 -3.93 17.35 -11.54
CA THR A 66 -5.14 17.40 -12.38
C THR A 66 -6.40 17.12 -11.56
N LEU A 67 -6.34 16.16 -10.63
CA LEU A 67 -7.43 15.83 -9.74
C LEU A 67 -7.66 16.93 -8.70
N SER A 68 -6.58 17.45 -8.10
CA SER A 68 -6.67 18.49 -7.07
C SER A 68 -7.21 19.82 -7.59
N SER A 69 -7.09 20.09 -8.89
CA SER A 69 -7.68 21.28 -9.53
C SER A 69 -9.20 21.22 -9.64
N SER A 70 -9.81 20.05 -9.52
CA SER A 70 -11.25 19.85 -9.60
C SER A 70 -11.87 19.82 -8.20
N LYS A 71 -12.87 20.68 -7.95
CA LYS A 71 -13.61 20.71 -6.67
C LYS A 71 -14.46 19.46 -6.41
N VAL A 72 -14.72 18.65 -7.44
CA VAL A 72 -15.60 17.48 -7.37
C VAL A 72 -14.85 16.16 -7.51
N ALA A 73 -13.55 16.19 -7.82
CA ALA A 73 -12.77 14.99 -7.98
C ALA A 73 -12.59 14.25 -6.64
N LYS A 74 -12.63 12.93 -6.72
CA LYS A 74 -12.40 12.03 -5.59
C LYS A 74 -11.36 10.99 -5.96
N ILE A 75 -10.54 10.62 -4.98
CA ILE A 75 -9.52 9.60 -5.10
C ILE A 75 -9.78 8.55 -4.01
N VAL A 76 -9.75 7.29 -4.40
CA VAL A 76 -9.79 6.14 -3.49
C VAL A 76 -8.59 5.27 -3.80
N LEU A 77 -7.84 4.92 -2.77
CA LEU A 77 -6.76 3.94 -2.85
C LEU A 77 -7.10 2.79 -1.91
N THR A 78 -6.97 1.58 -2.40
CA THR A 78 -7.14 0.36 -1.58
C THR A 78 -5.87 -0.47 -1.65
N SER A 79 -5.51 -1.09 -0.55
CA SER A 79 -4.42 -2.06 -0.46
C SER A 79 -4.39 -2.73 0.90
N THR A 80 -3.73 -3.88 0.98
CA THR A 80 -3.15 -4.40 2.21
C THR A 80 -1.79 -3.73 2.48
N PRO A 81 -1.30 -3.70 3.72
CA PRO A 81 0.00 -3.12 4.05
C PRO A 81 1.16 -3.87 3.37
N ARG A 82 2.15 -3.13 2.88
CA ARG A 82 3.40 -3.69 2.27
C ARG A 82 4.62 -2.89 2.72
N GLY A 83 4.86 -2.87 4.03
CA GLY A 83 5.92 -2.03 4.61
C GLY A 83 5.58 -0.54 4.56
N ARG A 84 6.49 0.30 5.06
CA ARG A 84 6.24 1.74 5.25
C ARG A 84 6.83 2.66 4.18
N GLN A 85 7.54 2.12 3.18
CA GLN A 85 8.32 2.92 2.23
C GLN A 85 7.64 3.11 0.85
N ASN A 86 6.31 3.02 0.78
CA ASN A 86 5.57 3.20 -0.46
C ASN A 86 4.57 4.37 -0.35
N LEU A 87 4.02 4.80 -1.48
CA LEU A 87 3.05 5.90 -1.55
C LEU A 87 1.84 5.66 -0.65
N PHE A 88 1.29 4.44 -0.64
CA PHE A 88 0.09 4.12 0.14
C PHE A 88 0.35 4.29 1.65
N ALA A 89 1.48 3.77 2.14
CA ALA A 89 1.91 3.93 3.53
C ALA A 89 2.11 5.41 3.89
N ARG A 90 2.80 6.18 3.03
CA ARG A 90 3.01 7.61 3.22
C ARG A 90 1.69 8.35 3.37
N LEU A 91 0.74 8.14 2.45
CA LEU A 91 -0.58 8.77 2.51
C LEU A 91 -1.37 8.37 3.75
N TRP A 92 -1.28 7.10 4.15
CA TRP A 92 -1.94 6.56 5.34
C TRP A 92 -1.44 7.23 6.61
N PHE A 93 -0.13 7.19 6.87
CA PHE A 93 0.46 7.75 8.08
C PHE A 93 0.39 9.29 8.13
N ASP A 94 0.47 9.94 6.97
CA ASP A 94 0.24 11.39 6.89
C ASP A 94 -1.20 11.77 7.21
N SER A 95 -2.16 10.92 6.85
CA SER A 95 -3.57 11.11 7.22
C SER A 95 -3.79 10.94 8.74
N GLU A 96 -3.20 9.92 9.35
CA GLU A 96 -3.26 9.72 10.82
C GLU A 96 -2.70 10.93 11.58
N GLN A 97 -1.64 11.53 11.05
CA GLN A 97 -1.00 12.73 11.61
C GLN A 97 -1.65 14.04 11.15
N ARG A 98 -2.76 13.98 10.40
CA ARG A 98 -3.47 15.13 9.84
C ARG A 98 -2.60 16.03 8.95
N ARG A 99 -1.59 15.45 8.30
CA ARG A 99 -0.71 16.17 7.37
C ARG A 99 -1.25 16.23 5.94
N ASN A 100 -2.27 15.41 5.64
CA ASN A 100 -3.02 15.46 4.39
C ASN A 100 -4.53 15.46 4.65
N THR A 101 -5.34 15.49 3.60
CA THR A 101 -6.80 15.54 3.67
C THR A 101 -7.48 14.19 3.43
N PHE A 102 -6.71 13.13 3.27
CA PHE A 102 -7.25 11.79 3.12
C PHE A 102 -7.90 11.31 4.41
N LYS A 103 -8.82 10.37 4.27
CA LYS A 103 -9.46 9.68 5.39
C LYS A 103 -9.12 8.20 5.29
N ASN A 104 -8.61 7.66 6.38
CA ASN A 104 -8.31 6.25 6.48
C ASN A 104 -9.58 5.46 6.84
N LEU A 105 -9.76 4.34 6.17
CA LEU A 105 -10.72 3.32 6.52
C LEU A 105 -9.96 2.00 6.62
N LYS A 106 -9.97 1.37 7.79
CA LYS A 106 -9.43 0.05 8.03
C LYS A 106 -10.62 -0.90 8.17
N VAL A 107 -10.59 -2.02 7.46
CA VAL A 107 -11.57 -3.10 7.57
C VAL A 107 -10.81 -4.36 7.95
N GLU A 108 -11.07 -4.88 9.12
CA GLU A 108 -10.39 -6.04 9.66
C GLU A 108 -11.19 -7.33 9.37
N TRP A 109 -10.54 -8.49 9.35
CA TRP A 109 -11.14 -9.75 8.92
C TRP A 109 -12.39 -10.12 9.73
N TRP A 110 -12.44 -9.80 11.04
CA TRP A 110 -13.60 -10.10 11.90
C TRP A 110 -14.81 -9.18 11.66
N GLU A 111 -14.67 -8.12 10.88
CA GLU A 111 -15.80 -7.30 10.45
C GLU A 111 -16.60 -7.97 9.33
N ASN A 112 -16.06 -9.01 8.70
CA ASN A 112 -16.78 -9.83 7.74
C ASN A 112 -17.60 -10.88 8.50
N PRO A 113 -18.94 -10.88 8.37
CA PRO A 113 -19.82 -11.82 9.09
C PRO A 113 -19.58 -13.30 8.73
N ASP A 114 -18.93 -13.58 7.61
CA ASP A 114 -18.61 -14.94 7.17
C ASP A 114 -17.26 -15.44 7.74
N HIS A 115 -16.53 -14.61 8.47
CA HIS A 115 -15.23 -14.93 9.05
C HIS A 115 -15.36 -15.06 10.57
N ASP A 116 -15.15 -16.26 11.10
CA ASP A 116 -15.08 -16.56 12.52
C ASP A 116 -13.64 -16.97 12.93
N GLU A 117 -13.43 -17.23 14.20
CA GLU A 117 -12.12 -17.65 14.71
C GLU A 117 -11.67 -19.00 14.14
N ALA A 118 -12.61 -19.91 13.85
CA ALA A 118 -12.28 -21.20 13.23
C ALA A 118 -11.77 -20.99 11.77
N TRP A 119 -12.36 -20.05 11.06
CA TRP A 119 -11.87 -19.61 9.76
C TRP A 119 -10.47 -19.01 9.89
N ALA A 120 -10.26 -18.11 10.84
CA ALA A 120 -8.96 -17.45 11.06
C ALA A 120 -7.85 -18.44 11.41
N GLU A 121 -8.10 -19.39 12.31
CA GLU A 121 -7.14 -20.46 12.64
C GLU A 121 -6.79 -21.33 11.42
N LYS A 122 -7.79 -21.63 10.58
CA LYS A 122 -7.56 -22.39 9.35
C LYS A 122 -6.66 -21.61 8.39
N GLU A 123 -6.94 -20.31 8.20
CA GLU A 123 -6.14 -19.46 7.30
C GLU A 123 -4.72 -19.24 7.83
N ARG A 124 -4.51 -19.03 9.14
CA ARG A 124 -3.18 -18.97 9.74
C ARG A 124 -2.37 -20.24 9.47
N ARG A 125 -2.98 -21.41 9.57
CA ARG A 125 -2.31 -22.69 9.27
C ARG A 125 -2.00 -22.88 7.79
N ASN A 126 -2.89 -22.44 6.91
CA ASN A 126 -2.75 -22.65 5.46
C ASN A 126 -1.86 -21.59 4.82
N PHE A 127 -1.99 -20.35 5.24
CA PHE A 127 -1.34 -19.18 4.63
C PHE A 127 -0.05 -18.79 5.34
N GLY A 128 0.03 -19.07 6.64
CA GLY A 128 1.13 -18.70 7.50
C GLY A 128 0.78 -17.54 8.42
N GLU A 129 1.36 -17.53 9.62
CA GLU A 129 1.06 -16.54 10.66
C GLU A 129 1.43 -15.12 10.23
N GLU A 130 2.60 -14.96 9.60
CA GLU A 130 3.08 -13.66 9.15
C GLU A 130 2.25 -13.10 7.98
N GLU A 131 1.94 -13.95 7.02
CA GLU A 131 1.10 -13.60 5.88
C GLU A 131 -0.32 -13.27 6.33
N PHE A 132 -0.86 -14.01 7.30
CA PHE A 132 -2.15 -13.71 7.92
C PHE A 132 -2.15 -12.36 8.62
N ALA A 133 -1.12 -12.09 9.42
CA ALA A 133 -0.96 -10.82 10.11
C ALA A 133 -0.89 -9.63 9.13
N GLN A 134 -0.23 -9.80 8.00
CA GLN A 134 -0.13 -8.76 6.98
C GLN A 134 -1.44 -8.54 6.21
N GLU A 135 -2.04 -9.63 5.68
CA GLU A 135 -3.15 -9.53 4.74
C GLU A 135 -4.51 -9.34 5.45
N TYR A 136 -4.68 -9.93 6.62
CA TYR A 136 -5.96 -9.96 7.33
C TYR A 136 -5.98 -9.11 8.61
N GLU A 137 -4.87 -9.06 9.35
CA GLU A 137 -4.74 -8.19 10.52
C GLU A 137 -4.15 -6.81 10.17
N LEU A 138 -3.76 -6.63 8.91
CA LEU A 138 -3.31 -5.37 8.32
C LEU A 138 -2.09 -4.78 9.06
N GLN A 139 -1.13 -5.64 9.44
CA GLN A 139 0.11 -5.24 10.09
C GLN A 139 1.14 -4.73 9.08
N TRP A 140 1.70 -3.54 9.35
CA TRP A 140 2.63 -2.87 8.44
C TRP A 140 4.06 -3.41 8.45
N ASP A 141 4.51 -3.93 9.58
CA ASP A 141 5.93 -4.21 9.83
C ASP A 141 6.31 -5.69 9.71
N VAL A 142 5.42 -6.53 9.20
CA VAL A 142 5.66 -7.96 9.02
C VAL A 142 6.87 -8.24 8.13
N ALA A 143 7.06 -7.44 7.06
CA ALA A 143 8.21 -7.58 6.17
C ALA A 143 9.55 -7.25 6.86
N ALA A 144 9.55 -6.32 7.81
CA ALA A 144 10.75 -5.99 8.60
C ALA A 144 11.11 -7.12 9.57
N SER A 145 10.12 -7.77 10.18
CA SER A 145 10.34 -8.95 11.02
C SER A 145 10.90 -10.14 10.24
N LYS A 146 10.50 -10.29 8.96
CA LYS A 146 11.06 -11.31 8.05
C LYS A 146 12.56 -11.11 7.78
N LEU A 147 12.99 -9.87 7.58
CA LEU A 147 14.41 -9.54 7.36
C LEU A 147 15.25 -9.87 8.59
N ILE A 148 14.71 -9.65 9.76
CA ILE A 148 15.38 -9.92 11.04
C ILE A 148 15.36 -11.43 11.37
N ARG A 149 14.24 -12.14 11.16
CA ARG A 149 14.09 -13.56 11.49
C ARG A 149 14.75 -14.53 10.51
N GLY A 150 14.65 -14.25 9.20
CA GLY A 150 15.23 -15.13 8.16
C GLY A 150 16.75 -15.18 8.13
N THR A 151 17.40 -14.14 8.67
CA THR A 151 18.85 -14.06 8.83
C THR A 151 19.33 -14.40 10.24
N ASP A 152 18.41 -14.49 11.21
CA ASP A 152 18.74 -14.37 12.62
C ASP A 152 19.59 -15.51 13.19
N ASN A 153 19.25 -16.75 12.92
CA ASN A 153 20.03 -17.83 13.54
C ASN A 153 21.34 -18.12 12.83
N GLN A 154 21.41 -17.98 11.51
CA GLN A 154 22.66 -18.22 10.79
C GLN A 154 23.57 -16.98 10.79
N PHE A 155 23.02 -15.80 10.54
CA PHE A 155 23.79 -14.55 10.46
C PHE A 155 24.25 -14.10 11.85
N MET A 156 23.39 -14.11 12.87
CA MET A 156 23.77 -13.79 14.25
C MET A 156 24.69 -14.85 14.86
N ASN A 157 24.53 -16.13 14.54
CA ASN A 157 25.46 -17.16 14.93
C ASN A 157 26.81 -17.05 14.22
N ARG A 158 26.82 -16.54 12.99
CA ARG A 158 28.05 -16.24 12.26
C ARG A 158 28.75 -15.02 12.84
N ILE A 159 28.01 -13.93 13.09
CA ILE A 159 28.54 -12.74 13.78
C ILE A 159 29.06 -13.12 15.17
N ARG A 160 28.30 -13.89 15.98
CA ARG A 160 28.77 -14.36 17.29
C ARG A 160 30.04 -15.20 17.19
N LYS A 161 30.16 -16.07 16.20
CA LYS A 161 31.35 -16.91 16.02
C LYS A 161 32.56 -16.12 15.50
N GLU A 162 32.36 -15.14 14.64
CA GLU A 162 33.45 -14.38 14.02
C GLU A 162 33.89 -13.18 14.86
N TYR A 163 33.02 -12.59 15.68
CA TYR A 163 33.27 -11.32 16.37
C TYR A 163 33.29 -11.42 17.91
N VAL A 164 33.00 -12.57 18.50
CA VAL A 164 33.09 -12.73 19.99
C VAL A 164 34.54 -12.70 20.50
N ASN A 165 35.54 -12.83 19.62
CA ASN A 165 36.96 -12.82 19.97
C ASN A 165 37.74 -11.62 19.37
N VAL A 166 37.08 -10.62 18.86
CA VAL A 166 37.75 -9.39 18.44
C VAL A 166 37.66 -8.40 19.59
N ASP A 167 38.80 -8.09 20.20
CA ASP A 167 38.94 -6.91 21.04
C ASP A 167 38.62 -5.69 20.17
N ILE A 168 37.39 -5.22 20.23
CA ILE A 168 36.98 -4.02 19.54
C ILE A 168 37.67 -2.87 20.30
N PRO A 169 38.67 -2.20 19.73
CA PRO A 169 39.24 -1.00 20.37
C PRO A 169 38.07 -0.07 20.64
N SER A 170 37.97 0.40 21.89
CA SER A 170 36.93 1.33 22.31
C SER A 170 36.84 2.47 21.30
N VAL A 171 35.73 2.51 20.55
CA VAL A 171 35.44 3.59 19.60
C VAL A 171 35.49 4.89 20.41
N PRO A 172 36.37 5.86 20.08
CA PRO A 172 36.42 7.13 20.80
C PRO A 172 35.02 7.75 20.87
N LYS A 173 34.64 8.25 22.04
CA LYS A 173 33.29 8.80 22.30
C LYS A 173 32.84 9.84 21.27
N GLU A 174 33.79 10.58 20.68
CA GLU A 174 33.55 11.54 19.62
C GLU A 174 32.95 10.98 18.32
N TYR A 175 33.03 9.66 18.09
CA TYR A 175 32.37 9.00 16.96
C TYR A 175 31.02 8.42 17.32
N CYS A 176 30.67 8.30 18.61
CA CYS A 176 29.36 7.78 19.02
C CYS A 176 28.24 8.83 18.93
N ASP A 177 28.60 10.12 18.99
CA ASP A 177 27.63 11.23 19.01
C ASP A 177 27.11 11.62 17.62
N ASN A 178 27.65 11.04 16.55
CA ASN A 178 27.29 11.38 15.16
C ASN A 178 26.48 10.31 14.40
N PHE A 179 26.10 9.22 15.06
CA PHE A 179 25.21 8.22 14.47
C PHE A 179 23.76 8.47 14.90
N TYR A 180 23.10 9.42 14.25
CA TYR A 180 21.65 9.47 14.22
C TYR A 180 21.15 8.48 13.15
N TRP A 181 20.47 7.43 13.60
CA TRP A 181 19.68 6.57 12.72
C TRP A 181 18.46 7.35 12.26
N HIS A 182 18.44 7.72 11.00
CA HIS A 182 17.24 8.25 10.32
C HIS A 182 16.45 7.12 9.71
#